data_2d11339dbf02d7ae125627fd463f5d6d
#
_entry.id   2d11339dbf02d7ae125627fd463f5d6d
#
_cell.length_a   1.000
_cell.length_b   1.000
_cell.length_c   1.000
_cell.angle_alpha   90.00
_cell.angle_beta   90.00
_cell.angle_gamma   90.00
#
_symmetry.space_group_name_H-M   'P 1'
#
loop_
_entity.id
_entity.type
_entity.pdbx_description
1 polymer ?
#
loop_
_entity_poly.entity_id
_entity_poly.type
_entity_poly.pdbx_seq_one_letter_code
_entity_poly.pdbx_strand_id
1 'polypeptide(L)'
;MVSSKRHIILWILAVATFFCSCQYHLRQLEKAKELYQQGLELSTDNSVAAAESYSQALLLLDRCDQTLPEVRRLKGQVEDQLGTRYWKHGLKEEALRLHLDAVELFRPLHDSTLLMNALRNAGRVAASLHEVDQAKQYYDESLAIAIRLNDTGSANDLLLEIARDVAMEQGAYEKVIEMVAQALAGGARPDLCHLTLGMAHYYLENDPLAIGYLNQATQSDKAGVRMPAYQGLYLIYELQGDYPMALQCFEKYNENMMQAHKEQRNEEMQRIKTDYELQVQKSTMQSEQKLKSVYLYLVVGLLLVALLGTLLLLRQKTLKNKLKDEESQRQLEVALKKNKVFVTALALAEQITASTVDFNLEEKEWNDYLELIDMVYGGFTKKLMEHYPTLTKTDLQICSLTRQGFSNQVISIMMNLQTNSYARRKYRIKQEKMNGALDERSFEEIVNEI
;
A
#
# COMPACT_ATOMS: atom_id res chain seq x y z
N MET A 1 -23.90 8.85 -42.28
CA MET A 1 -22.45 8.61 -42.42
C MET A 1 -21.56 9.31 -41.36
N VAL A 2 -21.90 10.48 -40.85
CA VAL A 2 -21.09 11.19 -39.83
C VAL A 2 -21.15 10.54 -38.42
N SER A 3 -22.29 9.95 -38.04
CA SER A 3 -22.48 9.24 -36.77
C SER A 3 -21.61 7.97 -36.66
N SER A 4 -21.53 7.18 -37.74
CA SER A 4 -20.75 5.93 -37.77
C SER A 4 -19.24 6.16 -37.61
N LYS A 5 -18.67 7.21 -38.19
CA LYS A 5 -17.25 7.57 -38.06
C LYS A 5 -16.88 8.00 -36.64
N ARG A 6 -17.81 8.64 -35.90
CA ARG A 6 -17.61 9.01 -34.48
C ARG A 6 -17.51 7.78 -33.58
N HIS A 7 -18.37 6.80 -33.77
CA HIS A 7 -18.32 5.56 -32.98
C HIS A 7 -17.05 4.76 -33.23
N ILE A 8 -16.55 4.75 -34.46
CA ILE A 8 -15.28 4.06 -34.81
C ILE A 8 -14.08 4.73 -34.12
N ILE A 9 -14.00 6.06 -34.10
CA ILE A 9 -12.91 6.81 -33.43
C ILE A 9 -12.95 6.57 -31.91
N LEU A 10 -14.11 6.60 -31.29
CA LEU A 10 -14.29 6.29 -29.87
C LEU A 10 -13.88 4.84 -29.53
N TRP A 11 -14.22 3.90 -30.42
CA TRP A 11 -13.81 2.49 -30.29
C TRP A 11 -12.28 2.33 -30.40
N ILE A 12 -11.65 2.97 -31.36
CA ILE A 12 -10.18 2.92 -31.54
C ILE A 12 -9.46 3.53 -30.31
N LEU A 13 -9.96 4.65 -29.79
CA LEU A 13 -9.41 5.28 -28.59
C LEU A 13 -9.58 4.39 -27.35
N ALA A 14 -10.75 3.77 -27.17
CA ALA A 14 -11.00 2.84 -26.07
C ALA A 14 -10.10 1.58 -26.16
N VAL A 15 -9.91 1.04 -27.35
CA VAL A 15 -9.00 -0.09 -27.60
C VAL A 15 -7.55 0.32 -27.36
N ALA A 16 -7.11 1.49 -27.82
CA ALA A 16 -5.75 1.98 -27.62
C ALA A 16 -5.44 2.23 -26.12
N THR A 17 -6.39 2.81 -25.37
CA THR A 17 -6.23 3.01 -23.92
C THR A 17 -6.21 1.68 -23.16
N PHE A 18 -7.02 0.71 -23.57
CA PHE A 18 -7.01 -0.63 -23.01
C PHE A 18 -5.67 -1.35 -23.26
N PHE A 19 -5.14 -1.29 -24.49
CA PHE A 19 -3.82 -1.87 -24.81
C PHE A 19 -2.67 -1.20 -24.03
N CYS A 20 -2.68 0.12 -23.91
CA CYS A 20 -1.69 0.84 -23.11
C CYS A 20 -1.76 0.45 -21.61
N SER A 21 -2.97 0.29 -21.08
CA SER A 21 -3.17 -0.17 -19.70
C SER A 21 -2.66 -1.60 -19.49
N CYS A 22 -2.99 -2.53 -20.38
CA CYS A 22 -2.50 -3.91 -20.32
C CYS A 22 -0.97 -3.99 -20.39
N GLN A 23 -0.33 -3.27 -21.29
CA GLN A 23 1.14 -3.22 -21.38
C GLN A 23 1.78 -2.60 -20.14
N TYR A 24 1.14 -1.61 -19.53
CA TYR A 24 1.61 -1.01 -18.29
C TYR A 24 1.58 -2.03 -17.15
N HIS A 25 0.46 -2.74 -16.95
CA HIS A 25 0.33 -3.76 -15.90
C HIS A 25 1.30 -4.93 -16.09
N LEU A 26 1.51 -5.40 -17.30
CA LEU A 26 2.50 -6.43 -17.61
C LEU A 26 3.92 -5.99 -17.23
N ARG A 27 4.33 -4.78 -17.56
CA ARG A 27 5.65 -4.25 -17.18
C ARG A 27 5.81 -4.12 -15.67
N GLN A 28 4.76 -3.74 -14.94
CA GLN A 28 4.79 -3.67 -13.48
C GLN A 28 4.97 -5.07 -12.87
N LEU A 29 4.24 -6.07 -13.39
CA LEU A 29 4.34 -7.44 -12.93
C LEU A 29 5.73 -8.03 -13.16
N GLU A 30 6.31 -7.85 -14.36
CA GLU A 30 7.68 -8.34 -14.65
C GLU A 30 8.71 -7.68 -13.73
N LYS A 31 8.62 -6.36 -13.54
CA LYS A 31 9.52 -5.67 -12.62
C LYS A 31 9.34 -6.12 -11.16
N ALA A 32 8.12 -6.45 -10.75
CA ALA A 32 7.87 -6.99 -9.41
C ALA A 32 8.48 -8.39 -9.25
N LYS A 33 8.46 -9.24 -10.30
CA LYS A 33 9.15 -10.53 -10.32
C LYS A 33 10.67 -10.38 -10.17
N GLU A 34 11.26 -9.44 -10.91
CA GLU A 34 12.69 -9.13 -10.80
C GLU A 34 13.07 -8.72 -9.37
N LEU A 35 12.30 -7.82 -8.76
CA LEU A 35 12.53 -7.37 -7.38
C LEU A 35 12.33 -8.50 -6.36
N TYR A 36 11.36 -9.39 -6.58
CA TYR A 36 11.18 -10.57 -5.74
C TYR A 36 12.40 -11.49 -5.80
N GLN A 37 12.91 -11.78 -7.00
CA GLN A 37 14.12 -12.59 -7.18
C GLN A 37 15.35 -11.94 -6.53
N GLN A 38 15.54 -10.64 -6.74
CA GLN A 38 16.58 -9.86 -6.06
C GLN A 38 16.47 -9.98 -4.52
N GLY A 39 15.25 -9.88 -3.98
CA GLY A 39 15.01 -10.07 -2.55
C GLY A 39 15.38 -11.47 -2.07
N LEU A 40 15.13 -12.53 -2.85
CA LEU A 40 15.53 -13.90 -2.53
C LEU A 40 17.06 -14.04 -2.50
N GLU A 41 17.77 -13.48 -3.47
CA GLU A 41 19.24 -13.51 -3.55
C GLU A 41 19.88 -12.79 -2.36
N LEU A 42 19.34 -11.64 -1.96
CA LEU A 42 19.81 -10.84 -0.83
C LEU A 42 19.43 -11.44 0.54
N SER A 43 18.51 -12.39 0.57
CA SER A 43 17.87 -12.85 1.82
C SER A 43 18.82 -13.55 2.79
N THR A 44 19.95 -14.08 2.33
CA THR A 44 20.97 -14.75 3.15
C THR A 44 21.96 -13.77 3.76
N ASP A 45 22.38 -12.78 2.98
CA ASP A 45 23.52 -11.93 3.33
C ASP A 45 23.09 -10.55 3.83
N ASN A 46 21.95 -10.04 3.34
CA ASN A 46 21.43 -8.73 3.71
C ASN A 46 19.90 -8.75 3.83
N SER A 47 19.42 -9.09 5.03
CA SER A 47 17.98 -9.17 5.33
C SER A 47 17.24 -7.85 5.12
N VAL A 48 17.91 -6.72 5.30
CA VAL A 48 17.35 -5.38 5.14
C VAL A 48 17.14 -5.03 3.67
N ALA A 49 18.16 -5.23 2.84
CA ALA A 49 18.06 -5.00 1.40
C ALA A 49 17.03 -5.95 0.74
N ALA A 50 16.90 -7.19 1.27
CA ALA A 50 15.84 -8.10 0.85
C ALA A 50 14.44 -7.54 1.17
N ALA A 51 14.23 -7.02 2.40
CA ALA A 51 12.96 -6.40 2.80
C ALA A 51 12.63 -5.16 1.94
N GLU A 52 13.64 -4.37 1.57
CA GLU A 52 13.46 -3.24 0.67
C GLU A 52 12.98 -3.69 -0.72
N SER A 53 13.64 -4.71 -1.30
CA SER A 53 13.26 -5.26 -2.60
C SER A 53 11.83 -5.81 -2.56
N TYR A 54 11.44 -6.53 -1.51
CA TYR A 54 10.07 -7.01 -1.32
C TYR A 54 9.06 -5.88 -1.18
N SER A 55 9.38 -4.85 -0.41
CA SER A 55 8.48 -3.69 -0.26
C SER A 55 8.26 -2.96 -1.59
N GLN A 56 9.31 -2.81 -2.40
CA GLN A 56 9.20 -2.23 -3.74
C GLN A 56 8.35 -3.12 -4.67
N ALA A 57 8.52 -4.45 -4.58
CA ALA A 57 7.69 -5.38 -5.35
C ALA A 57 6.21 -5.26 -4.99
N LEU A 58 5.85 -5.15 -3.70
CA LEU A 58 4.47 -4.94 -3.25
C LEU A 58 3.86 -3.67 -3.81
N LEU A 59 4.61 -2.55 -3.80
CA LEU A 59 4.15 -1.29 -4.38
C LEU A 59 3.81 -1.39 -5.87
N LEU A 60 4.50 -2.26 -6.61
CA LEU A 60 4.20 -2.52 -8.03
C LEU A 60 3.00 -3.44 -8.17
N LEU A 61 2.92 -4.50 -7.35
CA LEU A 61 1.84 -5.47 -7.36
C LEU A 61 0.50 -4.86 -6.97
N ASP A 62 0.47 -3.92 -6.04
CA ASP A 62 -0.76 -3.20 -5.66
C ASP A 62 -1.41 -2.42 -6.82
N ARG A 63 -0.63 -2.14 -7.88
CA ARG A 63 -1.12 -1.48 -9.10
C ARG A 63 -1.53 -2.46 -10.19
N CYS A 64 -1.25 -3.74 -10.02
CA CYS A 64 -1.64 -4.78 -10.95
C CYS A 64 -3.09 -5.21 -10.70
N ASP A 65 -3.66 -5.91 -11.67
CA ASP A 65 -4.99 -6.47 -11.55
C ASP A 65 -5.01 -7.62 -10.53
N GLN A 66 -5.63 -7.37 -9.37
CA GLN A 66 -5.72 -8.31 -8.25
C GLN A 66 -6.64 -9.51 -8.55
N THR A 67 -7.34 -9.53 -9.67
CA THR A 67 -8.16 -10.69 -10.09
C THR A 67 -7.30 -11.79 -10.71
N LEU A 68 -6.11 -11.47 -11.20
CA LEU A 68 -5.22 -12.40 -11.87
C LEU A 68 -4.55 -13.35 -10.84
N PRO A 69 -4.65 -14.68 -11.02
CA PRO A 69 -4.05 -15.66 -10.12
C PRO A 69 -2.53 -15.50 -9.96
N GLU A 70 -1.83 -15.11 -11.04
CA GLU A 70 -0.39 -14.89 -11.03
C GLU A 70 0.00 -13.69 -10.15
N VAL A 71 -0.76 -12.59 -10.20
CA VAL A 71 -0.56 -11.41 -9.36
C VAL A 71 -0.78 -11.76 -7.90
N ARG A 72 -1.87 -12.47 -7.58
CA ARG A 72 -2.17 -12.92 -6.22
C ARG A 72 -1.09 -13.84 -5.67
N ARG A 73 -0.64 -14.81 -6.48
CA ARG A 73 0.43 -15.74 -6.10
C ARG A 73 1.70 -14.99 -5.75
N LEU A 74 2.17 -14.13 -6.64
CA LEU A 74 3.39 -13.38 -6.43
C LEU A 74 3.26 -12.41 -5.24
N LYS A 75 2.11 -11.73 -5.11
CA LYS A 75 1.85 -10.84 -3.98
C LYS A 75 1.92 -11.59 -2.65
N GLY A 76 1.24 -12.72 -2.52
CA GLY A 76 1.30 -13.55 -1.32
C GLY A 76 2.72 -14.06 -1.01
N GLN A 77 3.49 -14.46 -2.04
CA GLN A 77 4.89 -14.85 -1.84
C GLN A 77 5.76 -13.70 -1.34
N VAL A 78 5.56 -12.49 -1.88
CA VAL A 78 6.29 -11.29 -1.44
C VAL A 78 5.90 -10.90 -0.01
N GLU A 79 4.61 -10.95 0.33
CA GLU A 79 4.10 -10.66 1.69
C GLU A 79 4.64 -11.65 2.70
N ASP A 80 4.66 -12.95 2.40
CA ASP A 80 5.21 -13.99 3.28
C ASP A 80 6.71 -13.80 3.52
N GLN A 81 7.48 -13.49 2.47
CA GLN A 81 8.91 -13.22 2.61
C GLN A 81 9.19 -11.93 3.38
N LEU A 82 8.44 -10.87 3.14
CA LEU A 82 8.55 -9.61 3.88
C LEU A 82 8.16 -9.80 5.34
N GLY A 83 7.09 -10.54 5.63
CA GLY A 83 6.67 -10.89 6.98
C GLY A 83 7.78 -11.62 7.74
N THR A 84 8.47 -12.57 7.08
CA THR A 84 9.64 -13.25 7.67
C THR A 84 10.79 -12.29 7.99
N ARG A 85 11.03 -11.27 7.16
CA ARG A 85 12.05 -10.23 7.46
C ARG A 85 11.60 -9.38 8.65
N TYR A 86 10.37 -8.91 8.65
CA TYR A 86 9.82 -8.11 9.75
C TYR A 86 9.88 -8.85 11.10
N TRP A 87 9.52 -10.14 11.12
CA TRP A 87 9.65 -10.96 12.32
C TRP A 87 11.08 -11.03 12.85
N LYS A 88 12.06 -11.28 11.96
CA LYS A 88 13.49 -11.32 12.33
C LYS A 88 13.97 -9.99 12.93
N HIS A 89 13.39 -8.88 12.51
CA HIS A 89 13.71 -7.54 13.00
C HIS A 89 12.81 -7.06 14.16
N GLY A 90 12.00 -7.93 14.73
CA GLY A 90 11.18 -7.65 15.90
C GLY A 90 9.86 -6.93 15.64
N LEU A 91 9.47 -6.73 14.38
CA LEU A 91 8.17 -6.19 13.97
C LEU A 91 7.13 -7.31 13.89
N LYS A 92 6.73 -7.83 15.06
CA LYS A 92 5.95 -9.07 15.14
C LYS A 92 4.52 -8.88 14.65
N GLU A 93 3.85 -7.80 15.03
CA GLU A 93 2.48 -7.51 14.66
C GLU A 93 2.34 -7.30 13.15
N GLU A 94 3.25 -6.55 12.55
CA GLU A 94 3.28 -6.35 11.10
C GLU A 94 3.62 -7.64 10.35
N ALA A 95 4.51 -8.46 10.92
CA ALA A 95 4.84 -9.76 10.35
C ALA A 95 3.64 -10.70 10.34
N LEU A 96 2.89 -10.78 11.45
CA LEU A 96 1.68 -11.59 11.55
C LEU A 96 0.65 -11.15 10.50
N ARG A 97 0.42 -9.84 10.38
CA ARG A 97 -0.49 -9.30 9.38
C ARG A 97 -0.09 -9.71 7.97
N LEU A 98 1.20 -9.57 7.58
CA LEU A 98 1.67 -9.94 6.25
C LEU A 98 1.53 -11.44 5.97
N HIS A 99 1.82 -12.31 6.95
CA HIS A 99 1.62 -13.74 6.78
C HIS A 99 0.13 -14.09 6.63
N LEU A 100 -0.77 -13.41 7.35
CA LEU A 100 -2.22 -13.61 7.21
C LEU A 100 -2.75 -13.07 5.87
N ASP A 101 -2.27 -11.92 5.41
CA ASP A 101 -2.59 -11.39 4.08
C ASP A 101 -2.16 -12.41 2.98
N ALA A 102 -0.97 -13.01 3.12
CA ALA A 102 -0.51 -14.08 2.23
C ALA A 102 -1.41 -15.33 2.29
N VAL A 103 -1.85 -15.76 3.48
CA VAL A 103 -2.79 -16.87 3.66
C VAL A 103 -4.09 -16.62 2.88
N GLU A 104 -4.67 -15.42 3.00
CA GLU A 104 -5.90 -15.04 2.29
C GLU A 104 -5.71 -15.05 0.77
N LEU A 105 -4.53 -14.67 0.28
CA LEU A 105 -4.22 -14.72 -1.15
C LEU A 105 -4.05 -16.15 -1.65
N PHE A 106 -3.46 -17.07 -0.87
CA PHE A 106 -3.18 -18.45 -1.29
C PHE A 106 -4.41 -19.37 -1.21
N ARG A 107 -5.36 -19.14 -0.28
CA ARG A 107 -6.56 -19.98 -0.14
C ARG A 107 -7.31 -20.19 -1.47
N PRO A 108 -7.68 -19.15 -2.23
CA PRO A 108 -8.41 -19.31 -3.49
C PRO A 108 -7.57 -19.86 -4.65
N LEU A 109 -6.25 -19.86 -4.53
CA LEU A 109 -5.34 -20.36 -5.57
C LEU A 109 -5.15 -21.88 -5.53
N HIS A 110 -5.65 -22.54 -4.47
CA HIS A 110 -5.44 -23.99 -4.24
C HIS A 110 -3.97 -24.38 -4.24
N ASP A 111 -3.06 -23.46 -3.95
CA ASP A 111 -1.63 -23.74 -3.80
C ASP A 111 -1.34 -24.17 -2.36
N SER A 112 -1.50 -25.47 -2.14
CA SER A 112 -1.42 -26.05 -0.79
C SER A 112 -0.05 -25.83 -0.14
N THR A 113 1.03 -25.84 -0.92
CA THR A 113 2.39 -25.67 -0.38
C THR A 113 2.64 -24.24 0.09
N LEU A 114 2.24 -23.23 -0.69
CA LEU A 114 2.37 -21.83 -0.29
C LEU A 114 1.48 -21.52 0.92
N LEU A 115 0.24 -22.02 0.91
CA LEU A 115 -0.69 -21.86 2.03
C LEU A 115 -0.13 -22.49 3.32
N MET A 116 0.41 -23.71 3.24
CA MET A 116 1.03 -24.41 4.37
C MET A 116 2.16 -23.59 4.99
N ASN A 117 3.06 -23.06 4.15
CA ASN A 117 4.21 -22.28 4.62
C ASN A 117 3.77 -20.95 5.26
N ALA A 118 2.81 -20.24 4.67
CA ALA A 118 2.29 -18.98 5.22
C ALA A 118 1.59 -19.21 6.57
N LEU A 119 0.78 -20.26 6.71
CA LEU A 119 0.16 -20.67 7.97
C LEU A 119 1.21 -21.02 9.04
N ARG A 120 2.24 -21.80 8.67
CA ARG A 120 3.35 -22.12 9.57
C ARG A 120 4.05 -20.85 10.07
N ASN A 121 4.32 -19.91 9.18
CA ASN A 121 4.96 -18.64 9.54
C ASN A 121 4.04 -17.78 10.42
N ALA A 122 2.73 -17.71 10.13
CA ALA A 122 1.75 -17.04 10.99
C ALA A 122 1.72 -17.68 12.40
N GLY A 123 1.76 -19.01 12.48
CA GLY A 123 1.82 -19.75 13.75
C GLY A 123 3.04 -19.38 14.59
N ARG A 124 4.22 -19.31 13.96
CA ARG A 124 5.48 -18.91 14.63
C ARG A 124 5.42 -17.49 15.18
N VAL A 125 4.87 -16.57 14.41
CA VAL A 125 4.75 -15.18 14.86
C VAL A 125 3.72 -15.04 15.96
N ALA A 126 2.54 -15.69 15.86
CA ALA A 126 1.51 -15.69 16.88
C ALA A 126 2.04 -16.28 18.20
N ALA A 127 2.81 -17.40 18.14
CA ALA A 127 3.47 -17.95 19.31
C ALA A 127 4.45 -16.96 19.96
N SER A 128 5.22 -16.24 19.15
CA SER A 128 6.15 -15.22 19.65
C SER A 128 5.47 -13.98 20.26
N LEU A 129 4.17 -13.78 19.97
CA LEU A 129 3.27 -12.80 20.60
C LEU A 129 2.52 -13.36 21.80
N HIS A 130 2.80 -14.61 22.21
CA HIS A 130 2.08 -15.34 23.26
C HIS A 130 0.59 -15.60 22.96
N GLU A 131 0.20 -15.55 21.68
CA GLU A 131 -1.16 -15.86 21.21
C GLU A 131 -1.29 -17.38 20.94
N VAL A 132 -1.12 -18.17 22.00
CA VAL A 132 -0.95 -19.64 21.94
C VAL A 132 -2.08 -20.35 21.22
N ASP A 133 -3.33 -19.95 21.45
CA ASP A 133 -4.51 -20.57 20.81
C ASP A 133 -4.55 -20.28 19.29
N GLN A 134 -4.20 -19.08 18.89
CA GLN A 134 -4.11 -18.71 17.47
C GLN A 134 -2.94 -19.44 16.80
N ALA A 135 -1.78 -19.47 17.45
CA ALA A 135 -0.61 -20.21 16.96
C ALA A 135 -0.97 -21.67 16.71
N LYS A 136 -1.68 -22.30 17.67
CA LYS A 136 -2.18 -23.68 17.55
C LYS A 136 -3.08 -23.86 16.34
N GLN A 137 -4.04 -22.97 16.11
CA GLN A 137 -4.94 -23.04 14.96
C GLN A 137 -4.18 -23.00 13.63
N TYR A 138 -3.24 -22.08 13.47
CA TYR A 138 -2.46 -21.95 12.25
C TYR A 138 -1.53 -23.15 12.03
N TYR A 139 -0.90 -23.66 13.09
CA TYR A 139 -0.08 -24.86 13.00
C TYR A 139 -0.89 -26.11 12.67
N ASP A 140 -2.04 -26.31 13.31
CA ASP A 140 -2.91 -27.47 13.07
C ASP A 140 -3.40 -27.50 11.61
N GLU A 141 -3.80 -26.33 11.06
CA GLU A 141 -4.17 -26.21 9.63
C GLU A 141 -2.98 -26.51 8.71
N SER A 142 -1.80 -25.96 9.03
CA SER A 142 -0.57 -26.22 8.27
C SER A 142 -0.18 -27.70 8.29
N LEU A 143 -0.25 -28.34 9.47
CA LEU A 143 0.05 -29.76 9.64
C LEU A 143 -0.94 -30.65 8.87
N ALA A 144 -2.22 -30.32 8.89
CA ALA A 144 -3.22 -31.06 8.10
C ALA A 144 -2.95 -30.98 6.60
N ILE A 145 -2.41 -29.85 6.13
CA ILE A 145 -1.98 -29.69 4.73
C ILE A 145 -0.72 -30.53 4.45
N ALA A 146 0.29 -30.50 5.32
CA ALA A 146 1.52 -31.30 5.17
C ALA A 146 1.21 -32.79 5.07
N ILE A 147 0.33 -33.30 5.96
CA ILE A 147 -0.11 -34.69 5.94
C ILE A 147 -0.82 -35.05 4.62
N ARG A 148 -1.72 -34.18 4.16
CA ARG A 148 -2.46 -34.40 2.90
C ARG A 148 -1.54 -34.41 1.68
N LEU A 149 -0.45 -33.62 1.71
CA LEU A 149 0.57 -33.57 0.66
C LEU A 149 1.58 -34.73 0.76
N ASN A 150 1.50 -35.56 1.81
CA ASN A 150 2.52 -36.56 2.17
C ASN A 150 3.93 -35.92 2.34
N ASP A 151 4.00 -34.65 2.74
CA ASP A 151 5.25 -33.98 3.05
C ASP A 151 5.65 -34.28 4.49
N THR A 152 6.32 -35.42 4.67
CA THR A 152 6.77 -35.89 5.98
C THR A 152 7.79 -34.96 6.63
N GLY A 153 8.63 -34.30 5.83
CA GLY A 153 9.62 -33.33 6.35
C GLY A 153 8.94 -32.15 7.01
N SER A 154 8.04 -31.48 6.29
CA SER A 154 7.26 -30.35 6.84
C SER A 154 6.37 -30.78 8.01
N ALA A 155 5.79 -31.98 7.96
CA ALA A 155 4.96 -32.49 9.07
C ALA A 155 5.79 -32.67 10.35
N ASN A 156 6.99 -33.24 10.27
CA ASN A 156 7.87 -33.43 11.42
C ASN A 156 8.40 -32.11 11.99
N ASP A 157 8.74 -31.16 11.12
CA ASP A 157 9.11 -29.80 11.53
C ASP A 157 7.95 -29.11 12.27
N LEU A 158 6.72 -29.23 11.75
CA LEU A 158 5.51 -28.67 12.38
C LEU A 158 5.21 -29.33 13.72
N LEU A 159 5.38 -30.63 13.86
CA LEU A 159 5.25 -31.33 15.14
C LEU A 159 6.22 -30.77 16.19
N LEU A 160 7.49 -30.53 15.80
CA LEU A 160 8.47 -29.91 16.68
C LEU A 160 8.06 -28.47 17.07
N GLU A 161 7.57 -27.67 16.11
CA GLU A 161 7.12 -26.30 16.37
C GLU A 161 5.88 -26.26 17.29
N ILE A 162 4.90 -27.14 17.07
CA ILE A 162 3.72 -27.26 17.96
C ILE A 162 4.16 -27.68 19.37
N ALA A 163 5.09 -28.64 19.48
CA ALA A 163 5.61 -29.07 20.76
C ALA A 163 6.29 -27.91 21.50
N ARG A 164 7.17 -27.20 20.83
CA ARG A 164 7.96 -26.11 21.42
C ARG A 164 7.13 -24.86 21.71
N ASP A 165 6.29 -24.43 20.78
CA ASP A 165 5.63 -23.11 20.81
C ASP A 165 4.22 -23.17 21.43
N VAL A 166 3.61 -24.33 21.48
CA VAL A 166 2.23 -24.51 22.01
C VAL A 166 2.21 -25.42 23.23
N ALA A 167 2.66 -26.66 23.09
CA ALA A 167 2.54 -27.64 24.18
C ALA A 167 3.42 -27.30 25.39
N MET A 168 4.60 -26.68 25.17
CA MET A 168 5.47 -26.17 26.26
C MET A 168 4.79 -25.07 27.05
N GLU A 169 4.20 -24.08 26.37
CA GLU A 169 3.49 -22.96 27.02
C GLU A 169 2.23 -23.45 27.79
N GLN A 170 1.63 -24.55 27.32
CA GLN A 170 0.51 -25.19 28.01
C GLN A 170 0.94 -26.12 29.17
N GLY A 171 2.22 -26.30 29.43
CA GLY A 171 2.75 -27.18 30.45
C GLY A 171 2.55 -28.68 30.18
N ALA A 172 2.28 -29.06 28.94
CA ALA A 172 2.02 -30.46 28.54
C ALA A 172 3.34 -31.19 28.22
N TYR A 173 4.28 -31.24 29.15
CA TYR A 173 5.67 -31.65 28.95
C TYR A 173 5.82 -33.10 28.49
N GLU A 174 5.02 -34.03 28.96
CA GLU A 174 5.02 -35.44 28.51
C GLU A 174 4.64 -35.51 27.02
N LYS A 175 3.63 -34.73 26.62
CA LYS A 175 3.21 -34.62 25.22
C LYS A 175 4.31 -33.98 24.35
N VAL A 176 5.01 -33.00 24.87
CA VAL A 176 6.20 -32.41 24.22
C VAL A 176 7.21 -33.50 23.92
N ILE A 177 7.58 -34.32 24.90
CA ILE A 177 8.56 -35.41 24.74
C ILE A 177 8.10 -36.37 23.63
N GLU A 178 6.82 -36.81 23.66
CA GLU A 178 6.28 -37.71 22.64
C GLU A 178 6.36 -37.10 21.23
N MET A 179 5.89 -35.87 21.07
CA MET A 179 5.86 -35.17 19.78
C MET A 179 7.27 -34.94 19.23
N VAL A 180 8.20 -34.50 20.10
CA VAL A 180 9.59 -34.23 19.68
C VAL A 180 10.35 -35.51 19.37
N ALA A 181 10.10 -36.61 20.11
CA ALA A 181 10.67 -37.91 19.78
C ALA A 181 10.19 -38.41 18.41
N GLN A 182 8.91 -38.25 18.11
CA GLN A 182 8.36 -38.54 16.78
C GLN A 182 9.00 -37.68 15.69
N ALA A 183 9.09 -36.35 15.91
CA ALA A 183 9.70 -35.41 14.96
C ALA A 183 11.17 -35.74 14.70
N LEU A 184 11.95 -36.05 15.74
CA LEU A 184 13.34 -36.43 15.64
C LEU A 184 13.52 -37.71 14.85
N ALA A 185 12.72 -38.76 15.13
CA ALA A 185 12.72 -40.00 14.38
C ALA A 185 12.35 -39.79 12.89
N GLY A 186 11.53 -38.80 12.60
CA GLY A 186 11.14 -38.38 11.26
C GLY A 186 12.13 -37.45 10.55
N GLY A 187 13.25 -37.12 11.18
CA GLY A 187 14.33 -36.32 10.57
C GLY A 187 14.23 -34.81 10.80
N ALA A 188 13.40 -34.35 11.76
CA ALA A 188 13.43 -32.94 12.18
C ALA A 188 14.80 -32.57 12.75
N ARG A 189 15.07 -31.26 12.81
CA ARG A 189 16.37 -30.72 13.23
C ARG A 189 16.79 -31.21 14.62
N PRO A 190 17.89 -32.00 14.73
CA PRO A 190 18.30 -32.64 15.98
C PRO A 190 18.64 -31.63 17.09
N ASP A 191 19.29 -30.53 16.74
CA ASP A 191 19.71 -29.50 17.69
C ASP A 191 18.50 -28.84 18.40
N LEU A 192 17.45 -28.53 17.66
CA LEU A 192 16.19 -27.99 18.22
C LEU A 192 15.41 -29.06 18.99
N CYS A 193 15.40 -30.31 18.49
CA CYS A 193 14.78 -31.41 19.22
C CYS A 193 15.44 -31.62 20.58
N HIS A 194 16.78 -31.66 20.64
CA HIS A 194 17.52 -31.82 21.88
C HIS A 194 17.27 -30.64 22.85
N LEU A 195 17.25 -29.40 22.36
CA LEU A 195 16.89 -28.25 23.19
C LEU A 195 15.50 -28.43 23.80
N THR A 196 14.51 -28.77 22.97
CA THR A 196 13.11 -28.87 23.41
C THR A 196 12.92 -30.04 24.38
N LEU A 197 13.56 -31.20 24.12
CA LEU A 197 13.56 -32.36 25.06
C LEU A 197 14.24 -31.98 26.37
N GLY A 198 15.38 -31.32 26.31
CA GLY A 198 16.10 -30.87 27.51
C GLY A 198 15.28 -29.95 28.40
N MET A 199 14.60 -28.97 27.78
CA MET A 199 13.69 -28.08 28.51
C MET A 199 12.45 -28.81 29.07
N ALA A 200 11.85 -29.74 28.31
CA ALA A 200 10.72 -30.53 28.80
C ALA A 200 11.10 -31.39 30.01
N HIS A 201 12.28 -32.05 29.97
CA HIS A 201 12.79 -32.82 31.10
C HIS A 201 13.16 -31.95 32.30
N TYR A 202 13.65 -30.73 32.08
CA TYR A 202 13.87 -29.74 33.14
C TYR A 202 12.58 -29.43 33.91
N TYR A 203 11.50 -29.14 33.17
CA TYR A 203 10.19 -28.86 33.83
C TYR A 203 9.54 -30.08 34.50
N LEU A 204 9.93 -31.28 34.08
CA LEU A 204 9.55 -32.53 34.75
C LEU A 204 10.52 -32.93 35.88
N GLU A 205 11.41 -32.07 36.29
CA GLU A 205 12.43 -32.30 37.34
C GLU A 205 13.31 -33.54 37.08
N ASN A 206 13.48 -33.90 35.81
CA ASN A 206 14.35 -34.99 35.38
C ASN A 206 15.71 -34.49 34.94
N ASP A 207 16.50 -33.99 35.90
CA ASP A 207 17.77 -33.34 35.69
C ASP A 207 18.78 -34.18 34.86
N PRO A 208 18.96 -35.48 35.06
CA PRO A 208 19.95 -36.26 34.32
C PRO A 208 19.65 -36.27 32.83
N LEU A 209 18.38 -36.41 32.43
CA LEU A 209 17.98 -36.36 31.02
C LEU A 209 18.02 -34.94 30.47
N ALA A 210 17.59 -33.96 31.26
CA ALA A 210 17.64 -32.55 30.92
C ALA A 210 19.10 -32.12 30.59
N ILE A 211 20.06 -32.40 31.48
CA ILE A 211 21.49 -32.13 31.28
C ILE A 211 22.02 -32.84 30.01
N GLY A 212 21.66 -34.09 29.81
CA GLY A 212 22.09 -34.87 28.65
C GLY A 212 21.66 -34.22 27.32
N TYR A 213 20.39 -33.87 27.20
CA TYR A 213 19.85 -33.25 25.99
C TYR A 213 20.33 -31.80 25.80
N LEU A 214 20.38 -31.00 26.86
CA LEU A 214 20.86 -29.62 26.80
C LEU A 214 22.34 -29.58 26.36
N ASN A 215 23.19 -30.47 26.88
CA ASN A 215 24.58 -30.56 26.42
C ASN A 215 24.68 -30.88 24.93
N GLN A 216 23.81 -31.72 24.39
CA GLN A 216 23.76 -31.95 22.93
C GLN A 216 23.34 -30.68 22.17
N ALA A 217 22.38 -29.91 22.69
CA ALA A 217 21.93 -28.66 22.12
C ALA A 217 23.01 -27.58 22.13
N THR A 218 23.93 -27.57 23.10
CA THR A 218 25.08 -26.61 23.12
C THR A 218 26.05 -26.79 21.96
N GLN A 219 26.03 -27.93 21.28
CA GLN A 219 26.89 -28.23 20.12
C GLN A 219 26.32 -27.65 18.80
N SER A 220 25.15 -27.02 18.83
CA SER A 220 24.58 -26.38 17.65
C SER A 220 25.48 -25.26 17.12
N ASP A 221 25.55 -25.09 15.81
CA ASP A 221 26.19 -23.96 15.14
C ASP A 221 25.42 -22.63 15.33
N LYS A 222 24.15 -22.71 15.78
CA LYS A 222 23.24 -21.59 15.91
C LYS A 222 23.21 -21.05 17.35
N ALA A 223 23.57 -19.78 17.52
CA ALA A 223 23.52 -19.09 18.82
C ALA A 223 22.11 -19.13 19.44
N GLY A 224 21.04 -19.05 18.63
CA GLY A 224 19.66 -19.15 19.09
C GLY A 224 19.26 -20.49 19.69
N VAL A 225 20.06 -21.56 19.50
CA VAL A 225 19.91 -22.86 20.16
C VAL A 225 20.84 -22.98 21.36
N ARG A 226 22.11 -22.56 21.19
CA ARG A 226 23.12 -22.66 22.27
C ARG A 226 22.75 -21.82 23.48
N MET A 227 22.27 -20.57 23.25
CA MET A 227 21.96 -19.64 24.35
C MET A 227 20.90 -20.22 25.32
N PRO A 228 19.69 -20.63 24.89
CA PRO A 228 18.72 -21.24 25.82
C PRO A 228 19.18 -22.58 26.39
N ALA A 229 20.05 -23.34 25.68
CA ALA A 229 20.62 -24.57 26.22
C ALA A 229 21.54 -24.28 27.40
N TYR A 230 22.44 -23.30 27.30
CA TYR A 230 23.28 -22.87 28.44
C TYR A 230 22.47 -22.26 29.57
N GLN A 231 21.38 -21.54 29.27
CA GLN A 231 20.47 -21.02 30.29
C GLN A 231 19.82 -22.16 31.08
N GLY A 232 19.32 -23.19 30.40
CA GLY A 232 18.75 -24.36 31.05
C GLY A 232 19.76 -25.09 31.96
N LEU A 233 20.98 -25.31 31.44
CA LEU A 233 22.08 -25.93 32.23
C LEU A 233 22.45 -25.08 33.46
N TYR A 234 22.56 -23.76 33.30
CA TYR A 234 22.79 -22.85 34.41
C TYR A 234 21.76 -23.03 35.52
N LEU A 235 20.46 -23.00 35.17
CA LEU A 235 19.38 -23.14 36.14
C LEU A 235 19.39 -24.49 36.85
N ILE A 236 19.69 -25.59 36.16
CA ILE A 236 19.79 -26.93 36.76
C ILE A 236 20.97 -26.98 37.75
N TYR A 237 22.18 -26.56 37.34
CA TYR A 237 23.36 -26.60 38.24
C TYR A 237 23.25 -25.64 39.42
N GLU A 238 22.59 -24.50 39.26
CA GLU A 238 22.27 -23.56 40.36
C GLU A 238 21.35 -24.24 41.40
N LEU A 239 20.29 -24.92 40.97
CA LEU A 239 19.39 -25.65 41.85
C LEU A 239 20.07 -26.82 42.56
N GLN A 240 21.02 -27.49 41.90
CA GLN A 240 21.82 -28.57 42.50
C GLN A 240 22.91 -28.07 43.44
N GLY A 241 23.16 -26.76 43.53
CA GLY A 241 24.25 -26.17 44.31
C GLY A 241 25.64 -26.34 43.70
N ASP A 242 25.74 -26.79 42.46
CA ASP A 242 27.02 -26.86 41.72
C ASP A 242 27.34 -25.49 41.10
N TYR A 243 27.69 -24.56 41.96
CA TYR A 243 28.01 -23.16 41.58
C TYR A 243 29.15 -23.03 40.57
N PRO A 244 30.22 -23.86 40.62
CA PRO A 244 31.25 -23.82 39.55
C PRO A 244 30.71 -24.09 38.17
N MET A 245 29.92 -25.14 38.00
CA MET A 245 29.30 -25.46 36.71
C MET A 245 28.22 -24.46 36.30
N ALA A 246 27.43 -23.98 37.28
CA ALA A 246 26.44 -22.93 37.03
C ALA A 246 27.14 -21.66 36.49
N LEU A 247 28.23 -21.20 37.11
CA LEU A 247 28.99 -20.02 36.65
C LEU A 247 29.52 -20.21 35.22
N GLN A 248 30.10 -21.37 34.93
CA GLN A 248 30.60 -21.65 33.58
C GLN A 248 29.47 -21.60 32.52
N CYS A 249 28.33 -22.18 32.81
CA CYS A 249 27.17 -22.12 31.92
C CYS A 249 26.62 -20.69 31.76
N PHE A 250 26.59 -19.92 32.83
CA PHE A 250 26.18 -18.52 32.82
C PHE A 250 27.12 -17.63 31.97
N GLU A 251 28.44 -17.85 32.10
CA GLU A 251 29.42 -17.16 31.25
C GLU A 251 29.15 -17.44 29.75
N LYS A 252 28.94 -18.70 29.40
CA LYS A 252 28.63 -19.11 28.04
C LYS A 252 27.29 -18.54 27.54
N TYR A 253 26.28 -18.53 28.37
CA TYR A 253 25.03 -17.87 28.09
C TYR A 253 25.22 -16.39 27.75
N ASN A 254 25.98 -15.65 28.65
CA ASN A 254 26.25 -14.23 28.46
C ASN A 254 27.09 -13.92 27.20
N GLU A 255 28.09 -14.76 26.87
CA GLU A 255 28.85 -14.63 25.62
C GLU A 255 27.93 -14.69 24.39
N ASN A 256 27.05 -15.70 24.33
CA ASN A 256 26.10 -15.85 23.24
C ASN A 256 25.05 -14.72 23.20
N MET A 257 24.58 -14.27 24.37
CA MET A 257 23.65 -13.16 24.48
C MET A 257 24.26 -11.84 24.00
N MET A 258 25.50 -11.54 24.40
CA MET A 258 26.21 -10.32 23.94
C MET A 258 26.42 -10.33 22.42
N GLN A 259 26.72 -11.48 21.84
CA GLN A 259 26.86 -11.62 20.40
C GLN A 259 25.53 -11.36 19.69
N ALA A 260 24.43 -11.96 20.16
CA ALA A 260 23.12 -11.77 19.61
C ALA A 260 22.66 -10.30 19.70
N HIS A 261 22.89 -9.64 20.84
CA HIS A 261 22.58 -8.20 21.00
C HIS A 261 23.42 -7.28 20.11
N LYS A 262 24.68 -7.64 19.84
CA LYS A 262 25.52 -6.85 18.93
C LYS A 262 24.99 -6.94 17.49
N GLU A 263 24.61 -8.13 17.07
CA GLU A 263 23.97 -8.38 15.76
C GLU A 263 22.64 -7.62 15.65
N GLN A 264 21.79 -7.72 16.68
CA GLN A 264 20.48 -7.03 16.72
C GLN A 264 20.60 -5.51 16.69
N ARG A 265 21.61 -4.91 17.35
CA ARG A 265 21.83 -3.45 17.34
C ARG A 265 22.29 -2.93 15.99
N ASN A 266 23.13 -3.66 15.27
CA ASN A 266 23.51 -3.33 13.89
C ASN A 266 22.31 -3.44 12.94
N GLU A 267 21.45 -4.44 13.13
CA GLU A 267 20.24 -4.63 12.37
C GLU A 267 19.21 -3.52 12.63
N GLU A 268 19.06 -3.07 13.89
CA GLU A 268 18.15 -1.98 14.25
C GLU A 268 18.54 -0.64 13.60
N MET A 269 19.84 -0.31 13.58
CA MET A 269 20.35 0.87 12.87
C MET A 269 20.15 0.79 11.36
N GLN A 270 20.36 -0.37 10.77
CA GLN A 270 20.09 -0.61 9.34
C GLN A 270 18.59 -0.51 9.06
N ARG A 271 17.74 -1.03 9.94
CA ARG A 271 16.28 -0.93 9.85
C ARG A 271 15.81 0.52 9.81
N ILE A 272 16.25 1.35 10.76
CA ILE A 272 15.90 2.79 10.82
C ILE A 272 16.30 3.49 9.52
N LYS A 273 17.50 3.19 9.01
CA LYS A 273 18.00 3.73 7.75
C LYS A 273 17.11 3.31 6.57
N THR A 274 16.77 2.03 6.49
CA THR A 274 15.96 1.49 5.38
C THR A 274 14.52 2.01 5.42
N ASP A 275 13.91 2.10 6.60
CA ASP A 275 12.56 2.67 6.75
C ASP A 275 12.54 4.14 6.32
N TYR A 276 13.57 4.92 6.67
CA TYR A 276 13.72 6.29 6.23
C TYR A 276 13.87 6.39 4.70
N GLU A 277 14.80 5.62 4.11
CA GLU A 277 15.03 5.58 2.67
C GLU A 277 13.77 5.13 1.91
N LEU A 278 13.03 4.15 2.45
CA LEU A 278 11.76 3.68 1.87
C LEU A 278 10.67 4.76 1.93
N GLN A 279 10.56 5.50 3.04
CA GLN A 279 9.61 6.62 3.14
C GLN A 279 9.96 7.74 2.15
N VAL A 280 11.24 8.07 2.02
CA VAL A 280 11.71 9.05 1.04
C VAL A 280 11.40 8.58 -0.38
N GLN A 281 11.67 7.32 -0.69
CA GLN A 281 11.40 6.73 -2.00
C GLN A 281 9.89 6.63 -2.30
N LYS A 282 9.05 6.32 -1.30
CA LYS A 282 7.59 6.40 -1.41
C LYS A 282 7.12 7.82 -1.73
N SER A 283 7.65 8.81 -1.04
CA SER A 283 7.26 10.21 -1.27
C SER A 283 7.69 10.70 -2.65
N THR A 284 8.89 10.33 -3.12
CA THR A 284 9.37 10.68 -4.46
C THR A 284 8.60 9.96 -5.56
N MET A 285 8.32 8.67 -5.41
CA MET A 285 7.50 7.92 -6.37
C MET A 285 6.05 8.45 -6.44
N GLN A 286 5.45 8.81 -5.31
CA GLN A 286 4.13 9.43 -5.29
C GLN A 286 4.13 10.80 -5.97
N SER A 287 5.18 11.62 -5.77
CA SER A 287 5.32 12.92 -6.44
C SER A 287 5.52 12.78 -7.95
N GLU A 288 6.37 11.84 -8.39
CA GLU A 288 6.56 11.53 -9.81
C GLU A 288 5.30 11.00 -10.48
N GLN A 289 4.50 10.20 -9.78
CA GLN A 289 3.23 9.70 -10.31
C GLN A 289 2.18 10.79 -10.42
N LYS A 290 2.10 11.67 -9.39
CA LYS A 290 1.26 12.86 -9.45
C LYS A 290 1.64 13.73 -10.65
N LEU A 291 2.95 13.95 -10.86
CA LEU A 291 3.46 14.72 -12.00
C LEU A 291 3.13 14.05 -13.34
N LYS A 292 3.32 12.73 -13.48
CA LYS A 292 2.98 11.97 -14.70
C LYS A 292 1.48 11.96 -14.99
N SER A 293 0.64 11.83 -13.96
CA SER A 293 -0.81 11.89 -14.12
C SER A 293 -1.27 13.30 -14.51
N VAL A 294 -0.73 14.35 -13.90
CA VAL A 294 -1.00 15.74 -14.29
C VAL A 294 -0.60 15.99 -15.75
N TYR A 295 0.59 15.51 -16.15
CA TYR A 295 1.05 15.63 -17.53
C TYR A 295 0.15 14.87 -18.52
N LEU A 296 -0.29 13.66 -18.15
CA LEU A 296 -1.25 12.88 -18.95
C LEU A 296 -2.59 13.62 -19.08
N TYR A 297 -3.12 14.18 -17.99
CA TYR A 297 -4.37 14.95 -18.01
C TYR A 297 -4.24 16.23 -18.84
N LEU A 298 -3.09 16.91 -18.77
CA LEU A 298 -2.80 18.08 -19.63
C LEU A 298 -2.78 17.70 -21.10
N VAL A 299 -2.11 16.61 -21.45
CA VAL A 299 -2.06 16.12 -22.84
C VAL A 299 -3.45 15.70 -23.35
N VAL A 300 -4.21 14.98 -22.52
CA VAL A 300 -5.59 14.60 -22.87
C VAL A 300 -6.48 15.85 -22.98
N GLY A 301 -6.33 16.80 -22.07
CA GLY A 301 -7.05 18.08 -22.12
C GLY A 301 -6.72 18.89 -23.38
N LEU A 302 -5.44 19.00 -23.75
CA LEU A 302 -5.00 19.65 -24.99
C LEU A 302 -5.53 18.95 -26.25
N LEU A 303 -5.53 17.62 -26.27
CA LEU A 303 -6.10 16.85 -27.37
C LEU A 303 -7.62 17.04 -27.50
N LEU A 304 -8.33 17.12 -26.35
CA LEU A 304 -9.78 17.41 -26.34
C LEU A 304 -10.07 18.84 -26.81
N VAL A 305 -9.27 19.82 -26.41
CA VAL A 305 -9.37 21.20 -26.88
C VAL A 305 -9.08 21.31 -28.39
N ALA A 306 -8.04 20.62 -28.86
CA ALA A 306 -7.72 20.55 -30.30
C ALA A 306 -8.82 19.88 -31.10
N LEU A 307 -9.40 18.77 -30.56
CA LEU A 307 -10.54 18.06 -31.19
C LEU A 307 -11.80 18.94 -31.23
N LEU A 308 -12.08 19.66 -30.15
CA LEU A 308 -13.19 20.64 -30.08
C LEU A 308 -12.94 21.81 -31.05
N GLY A 309 -11.71 22.32 -31.11
CA GLY A 309 -11.30 23.35 -32.06
C GLY A 309 -11.51 22.92 -33.50
N THR A 310 -11.08 21.71 -33.86
CA THR A 310 -11.31 21.16 -35.20
C THR A 310 -12.78 20.91 -35.50
N LEU A 311 -13.57 20.45 -34.53
CA LEU A 311 -15.01 20.29 -34.65
C LEU A 311 -15.74 21.63 -34.83
N LEU A 312 -15.31 22.67 -34.10
CA LEU A 312 -15.84 24.03 -34.25
C LEU A 312 -15.49 24.64 -35.63
N LEU A 313 -14.24 24.45 -36.10
CA LEU A 313 -13.82 24.90 -37.41
C LEU A 313 -14.56 24.17 -38.53
N LEU A 314 -14.79 22.84 -38.40
CA LEU A 314 -15.59 22.07 -39.34
C LEU A 314 -17.06 22.50 -39.31
N ARG A 315 -17.58 22.82 -38.11
CA ARG A 315 -18.96 23.33 -37.98
C ARG A 315 -19.09 24.74 -38.49
N GLN A 316 -18.08 25.64 -38.27
CA GLN A 316 -18.03 26.95 -38.91
C GLN A 316 -17.98 26.84 -40.43
N LYS A 317 -17.17 25.92 -40.96
CA LYS A 317 -17.09 25.68 -42.43
C LYS A 317 -18.40 25.15 -43.01
N THR A 318 -19.06 24.23 -42.30
CA THR A 318 -20.39 23.72 -42.75
C THR A 318 -21.48 24.75 -42.58
N LEU A 319 -21.42 25.62 -41.57
CA LEU A 319 -22.35 26.72 -41.37
C LEU A 319 -22.11 27.86 -42.37
N LYS A 320 -20.84 28.28 -42.63
CA LYS A 320 -20.50 29.25 -43.67
C LYS A 320 -20.98 28.79 -45.05
N ASN A 321 -20.94 27.52 -45.34
CA ASN A 321 -21.48 26.96 -46.60
C ASN A 321 -23.01 26.93 -46.68
N LYS A 322 -23.72 27.01 -45.52
CA LYS A 322 -25.18 27.10 -45.44
C LYS A 322 -25.72 28.52 -45.35
N LEU A 323 -24.87 29.49 -45.02
CA LEU A 323 -25.24 30.87 -44.68
C LEU A 323 -24.87 31.83 -45.79
N LYS A 324 -25.50 31.68 -46.96
CA LYS A 324 -25.55 32.74 -48.00
C LYS A 324 -26.66 33.76 -47.77
N ASP A 325 -27.46 33.63 -46.70
CA ASP A 325 -28.56 34.56 -46.39
C ASP A 325 -28.31 35.31 -45.08
N GLU A 326 -28.53 36.62 -45.07
CA GLU A 326 -28.27 37.58 -43.98
C GLU A 326 -29.02 37.28 -42.67
N GLU A 327 -30.19 36.65 -42.75
CA GLU A 327 -31.03 36.34 -41.59
C GLU A 327 -30.46 35.23 -40.69
N SER A 328 -29.70 34.31 -41.30
CA SER A 328 -29.03 33.23 -40.59
C SER A 328 -27.77 33.67 -39.82
N GLN A 329 -27.12 34.79 -40.21
CA GLN A 329 -25.94 35.30 -39.52
C GLN A 329 -26.26 35.78 -38.11
N ARG A 330 -27.45 36.43 -37.91
CA ARG A 330 -27.88 36.89 -36.58
C ARG A 330 -28.20 35.71 -35.62
N GLN A 331 -28.80 34.64 -36.13
CA GLN A 331 -29.07 33.44 -35.34
C GLN A 331 -27.78 32.70 -34.95
N LEU A 332 -26.77 32.75 -35.81
CA LEU A 332 -25.45 32.15 -35.57
C LEU A 332 -24.69 32.88 -34.42
N GLU A 333 -24.70 34.20 -34.41
CA GLU A 333 -24.09 34.98 -33.31
C GLU A 333 -24.72 34.71 -31.95
N VAL A 334 -26.03 34.53 -31.92
CA VAL A 334 -26.78 34.19 -30.69
C VAL A 334 -26.50 32.72 -30.23
N ALA A 335 -26.33 31.80 -31.19
CA ALA A 335 -26.05 30.40 -30.87
C ALA A 335 -24.60 30.19 -30.40
N LEU A 336 -23.65 30.94 -30.95
CA LEU A 336 -22.25 30.94 -30.49
C LEU A 336 -22.09 31.53 -29.08
N LYS A 337 -22.87 32.54 -28.73
CA LYS A 337 -22.90 33.14 -27.38
C LYS A 337 -23.55 32.23 -26.32
N LYS A 338 -24.39 31.29 -26.71
CA LYS A 338 -25.05 30.32 -25.80
C LYS A 338 -24.33 28.97 -25.66
N ASN A 339 -23.07 28.90 -25.95
CA ASN A 339 -22.34 27.67 -26.24
C ASN A 339 -22.31 26.63 -25.10
N LYS A 340 -23.27 25.70 -25.15
CA LYS A 340 -23.39 24.52 -24.27
C LYS A 340 -22.17 23.54 -24.35
N VAL A 341 -21.39 23.63 -25.44
CA VAL A 341 -20.25 22.73 -25.70
C VAL A 341 -19.08 23.00 -24.75
N PHE A 342 -18.86 24.26 -24.39
CA PHE A 342 -17.82 24.63 -23.43
C PHE A 342 -18.16 24.15 -22.01
N VAL A 343 -19.44 24.25 -21.64
CA VAL A 343 -19.94 23.72 -20.36
C VAL A 343 -19.80 22.20 -20.27
N THR A 344 -19.99 21.50 -21.38
CA THR A 344 -19.85 20.02 -21.42
C THR A 344 -18.39 19.58 -21.34
N ALA A 345 -17.45 20.33 -21.95
CA ALA A 345 -16.03 20.07 -21.81
C ALA A 345 -15.50 20.32 -20.40
N LEU A 346 -16.03 21.36 -19.75
CA LEU A 346 -15.72 21.67 -18.34
C LEU A 346 -16.32 20.61 -17.40
N ALA A 347 -17.52 20.12 -17.65
CA ALA A 347 -18.13 19.04 -16.88
C ALA A 347 -17.35 17.71 -17.03
N LEU A 348 -16.76 17.46 -18.20
CA LEU A 348 -15.87 16.31 -18.41
C LEU A 348 -14.55 16.48 -17.66
N ALA A 349 -13.98 17.69 -17.62
CA ALA A 349 -12.83 18.03 -16.81
C ALA A 349 -13.14 17.90 -15.31
N GLU A 350 -14.36 18.21 -14.89
CA GLU A 350 -14.84 18.02 -13.51
C GLU A 350 -14.87 16.54 -13.10
N GLN A 351 -15.31 15.65 -13.97
CA GLN A 351 -15.29 14.20 -13.72
C GLN A 351 -13.87 13.62 -13.64
N ILE A 352 -12.93 14.19 -14.40
CA ILE A 352 -11.51 13.78 -14.44
C ILE A 352 -10.79 14.31 -13.20
N THR A 353 -11.11 15.51 -12.70
CA THR A 353 -10.46 16.13 -11.55
C THR A 353 -10.98 15.61 -10.19
N ALA A 354 -12.10 14.92 -10.15
CA ALA A 354 -12.64 14.31 -8.92
C ALA A 354 -11.75 13.17 -8.35
N SER A 355 -10.71 12.74 -9.04
CA SER A 355 -9.72 11.75 -8.58
C SER A 355 -8.37 12.40 -8.25
N THR A 356 -8.21 12.78 -6.98
CA THR A 356 -6.95 12.90 -6.19
C THR A 356 -5.71 13.50 -6.87
N VAL A 357 -5.73 14.77 -7.30
CA VAL A 357 -4.52 15.48 -7.74
C VAL A 357 -4.46 16.85 -7.08
N ASP A 358 -3.30 17.23 -6.50
CA ASP A 358 -3.04 18.61 -6.11
C ASP A 358 -2.99 19.47 -7.38
N PHE A 359 -4.08 20.17 -7.64
CA PHE A 359 -4.23 21.05 -8.79
C PHE A 359 -3.80 22.47 -8.37
N ASN A 360 -2.81 23.02 -9.00
CA ASN A 360 -2.35 24.39 -8.75
C ASN A 360 -2.08 25.09 -10.07
N LEU A 361 -2.99 25.99 -10.48
CA LEU A 361 -2.80 26.83 -11.65
C LEU A 361 -1.81 27.96 -11.33
N GLU A 362 -0.88 28.21 -12.24
CA GLU A 362 0.00 29.37 -12.16
C GLU A 362 -0.79 30.69 -12.35
N GLU A 363 -0.20 31.79 -11.89
CA GLU A 363 -0.85 33.09 -11.95
C GLU A 363 -1.26 33.50 -13.37
N LYS A 364 -0.46 33.14 -14.37
CA LYS A 364 -0.75 33.42 -15.78
C LYS A 364 -2.00 32.66 -16.25
N GLU A 365 -2.10 31.39 -15.92
CA GLU A 365 -3.22 30.53 -16.28
C GLU A 365 -4.54 31.02 -15.67
N TRP A 366 -4.48 31.51 -14.43
CA TRP A 366 -5.63 32.15 -13.79
C TRP A 366 -6.07 33.44 -14.49
N ASN A 367 -5.13 34.26 -14.99
CA ASN A 367 -5.47 35.46 -15.75
C ASN A 367 -6.16 35.11 -17.07
N ASP A 368 -5.59 34.15 -17.82
CA ASP A 368 -6.16 33.65 -19.07
C ASP A 368 -7.57 33.07 -18.86
N TYR A 369 -7.78 32.37 -17.76
CA TYR A 369 -9.09 31.87 -17.35
C TYR A 369 -10.10 32.97 -17.05
N LEU A 370 -9.72 33.99 -16.27
CA LEU A 370 -10.62 35.12 -15.95
C LEU A 370 -10.98 35.95 -17.20
N GLU A 371 -10.05 36.12 -18.13
CA GLU A 371 -10.33 36.77 -19.43
C GLU A 371 -11.35 35.97 -20.25
N LEU A 372 -11.20 34.65 -20.27
CA LEU A 372 -12.14 33.76 -20.96
C LEU A 372 -13.54 33.84 -20.34
N ILE A 373 -13.64 33.89 -19.02
CA ILE A 373 -14.90 34.07 -18.28
C ILE A 373 -15.55 35.41 -18.63
N ASP A 374 -14.79 36.49 -18.70
CA ASP A 374 -15.25 37.80 -19.11
C ASP A 374 -15.78 37.81 -20.54
N MET A 375 -15.10 37.08 -21.44
CA MET A 375 -15.54 36.97 -22.81
C MET A 375 -16.86 36.18 -22.93
N VAL A 376 -17.00 35.07 -22.20
CA VAL A 376 -18.19 34.22 -22.25
C VAL A 376 -19.41 34.84 -21.55
N TYR A 377 -19.18 35.48 -20.43
CA TYR A 377 -20.24 36.03 -19.57
C TYR A 377 -20.35 37.59 -19.62
N GLY A 378 -19.84 38.21 -20.73
CA GLY A 378 -20.02 39.61 -21.02
C GLY A 378 -19.44 40.57 -19.97
N GLY A 379 -18.20 40.33 -19.57
CA GLY A 379 -17.48 41.18 -18.60
C GLY A 379 -17.83 40.87 -17.14
N PHE A 380 -18.08 39.60 -16.83
CA PHE A 380 -18.53 39.16 -15.50
C PHE A 380 -17.61 39.64 -14.34
N THR A 381 -16.29 39.49 -14.48
CA THR A 381 -15.34 39.86 -13.43
C THR A 381 -15.33 41.39 -13.23
N LYS A 382 -15.48 42.17 -14.32
CA LYS A 382 -15.56 43.61 -14.28
C LYS A 382 -16.84 44.10 -13.57
N LYS A 383 -17.98 43.50 -13.92
CA LYS A 383 -19.24 43.78 -13.28
C LYS A 383 -19.20 43.43 -11.78
N LEU A 384 -18.59 42.27 -11.43
CA LEU A 384 -18.39 41.93 -10.03
C LEU A 384 -17.60 42.97 -9.26
N MET A 385 -16.49 43.46 -9.84
CA MET A 385 -15.67 44.49 -9.23
C MET A 385 -16.34 45.85 -9.14
N GLU A 386 -17.22 46.17 -10.11
CA GLU A 386 -18.03 47.41 -10.06
C GLU A 386 -19.05 47.37 -8.93
N HIS A 387 -19.69 46.18 -8.70
CA HIS A 387 -20.68 46.03 -7.61
C HIS A 387 -20.00 45.80 -6.25
N TYR A 388 -18.86 45.12 -6.21
CA TYR A 388 -18.15 44.73 -5.00
C TYR A 388 -16.64 45.01 -5.08
N PRO A 389 -16.24 46.30 -4.91
CA PRO A 389 -14.83 46.72 -5.14
C PRO A 389 -13.80 46.13 -4.19
N THR A 390 -14.23 45.49 -3.09
CA THR A 390 -13.37 44.90 -2.06
C THR A 390 -12.95 43.49 -2.37
N LEU A 391 -13.44 42.90 -3.47
CA LEU A 391 -13.07 41.54 -3.88
C LEU A 391 -11.60 41.48 -4.30
N THR A 392 -10.92 40.48 -3.79
CA THR A 392 -9.54 40.17 -4.21
C THR A 392 -9.52 39.29 -5.47
N LYS A 393 -8.37 39.18 -6.13
CA LYS A 393 -8.17 38.29 -7.29
C LYS A 393 -8.64 36.87 -6.99
N THR A 394 -8.29 36.33 -5.83
CA THR A 394 -8.68 34.97 -5.43
C THR A 394 -10.21 34.88 -5.18
N ASP A 395 -10.85 35.95 -4.74
CA ASP A 395 -12.30 35.97 -4.59
C ASP A 395 -13.01 35.97 -5.95
N LEU A 396 -12.44 36.67 -6.96
CA LEU A 396 -12.93 36.64 -8.34
C LEU A 396 -12.79 35.22 -8.96
N GLN A 397 -11.69 34.55 -8.69
CA GLN A 397 -11.50 33.15 -9.14
C GLN A 397 -12.60 32.24 -8.57
N ILE A 398 -12.89 32.36 -7.27
CA ILE A 398 -13.95 31.58 -6.62
C ILE A 398 -15.34 31.94 -7.21
N CYS A 399 -15.64 33.22 -7.38
CA CYS A 399 -16.90 33.65 -8.00
C CYS A 399 -17.02 33.12 -9.45
N SER A 400 -15.95 33.17 -10.22
CA SER A 400 -15.92 32.70 -11.61
C SER A 400 -16.16 31.19 -11.72
N LEU A 401 -15.56 30.40 -10.84
CA LEU A 401 -15.80 28.96 -10.77
C LEU A 401 -17.25 28.65 -10.32
N THR A 402 -17.77 29.43 -9.37
CA THR A 402 -19.17 29.31 -8.92
C THR A 402 -20.14 29.64 -10.03
N ARG A 403 -19.86 30.70 -10.82
CA ARG A 403 -20.66 31.10 -11.99
C ARG A 403 -20.79 30.03 -13.04
N GLN A 404 -19.74 29.19 -13.16
CA GLN A 404 -19.74 28.07 -14.08
C GLN A 404 -20.46 26.82 -13.56
N GLY A 405 -20.90 26.83 -12.30
CA GLY A 405 -21.63 25.73 -11.68
C GLY A 405 -20.75 24.61 -11.14
N PHE A 406 -19.43 24.88 -10.90
CA PHE A 406 -18.59 23.88 -10.26
C PHE A 406 -19.04 23.62 -8.82
N SER A 407 -18.97 22.35 -8.40
CA SER A 407 -19.28 21.98 -7.02
C SER A 407 -18.27 22.55 -6.03
N ASN A 408 -18.69 22.77 -4.78
CA ASN A 408 -17.83 23.28 -3.72
C ASN A 408 -16.58 22.43 -3.50
N GLN A 409 -16.69 21.12 -3.73
CA GLN A 409 -15.57 20.18 -3.62
C GLN A 409 -14.55 20.43 -4.73
N VAL A 410 -14.99 20.59 -5.97
CA VAL A 410 -14.11 20.86 -7.12
C VAL A 410 -13.43 22.22 -6.96
N ILE A 411 -14.18 23.26 -6.56
CA ILE A 411 -13.59 24.59 -6.31
C ILE A 411 -12.52 24.52 -5.21
N SER A 412 -12.74 23.78 -4.14
CA SER A 412 -11.75 23.63 -3.07
C SER A 412 -10.46 22.98 -3.58
N ILE A 413 -10.56 21.99 -4.45
CA ILE A 413 -9.40 21.32 -5.09
C ILE A 413 -8.67 22.29 -6.02
N MET A 414 -9.41 22.96 -6.93
CA MET A 414 -8.83 23.91 -7.90
C MET A 414 -8.13 25.10 -7.23
N MET A 415 -8.60 25.50 -6.07
CA MET A 415 -8.03 26.59 -5.26
C MET A 415 -6.95 26.12 -4.29
N ASN A 416 -6.64 24.82 -4.26
CA ASN A 416 -5.74 24.20 -3.30
C ASN A 416 -6.09 24.52 -1.84
N LEU A 417 -7.37 24.43 -1.51
CA LEU A 417 -7.91 24.75 -0.19
C LEU A 417 -8.54 23.48 0.44
N GLN A 418 -8.35 23.28 1.73
CA GLN A 418 -9.17 22.32 2.45
C GLN A 418 -10.64 22.74 2.43
N THR A 419 -11.55 21.78 2.35
CA THR A 419 -13.01 22.04 2.24
C THR A 419 -13.52 22.99 3.32
N ASN A 420 -13.04 22.84 4.56
CA ASN A 420 -13.40 23.73 5.66
C ASN A 420 -12.84 25.17 5.48
N SER A 421 -11.64 25.29 4.90
CA SER A 421 -11.03 26.61 4.62
C SER A 421 -11.75 27.31 3.46
N TYR A 422 -12.15 26.54 2.45
CA TYR A 422 -12.98 27.06 1.36
C TYR A 422 -14.35 27.53 1.85
N ALA A 423 -15.05 26.73 2.66
CA ALA A 423 -16.36 27.11 3.21
C ALA A 423 -16.29 28.42 4.04
N ARG A 424 -15.26 28.57 4.89
CA ARG A 424 -15.00 29.80 5.62
C ARG A 424 -14.73 30.99 4.71
N ARG A 425 -13.95 30.78 3.63
CA ARG A 425 -13.64 31.84 2.67
C ARG A 425 -14.87 32.28 1.89
N LYS A 426 -15.67 31.34 1.41
CA LYS A 426 -16.95 31.58 0.74
C LYS A 426 -17.91 32.39 1.63
N TYR A 427 -18.03 31.95 2.90
CA TYR A 427 -18.83 32.68 3.90
C TYR A 427 -18.33 34.12 4.06
N ARG A 428 -17.00 34.31 4.20
CA ARG A 428 -16.40 35.64 4.35
C ARG A 428 -16.62 36.54 3.12
N ILE A 429 -16.47 35.98 1.90
CA ILE A 429 -16.75 36.73 0.67
C ILE A 429 -18.19 37.22 0.68
N LYS A 430 -19.16 36.36 0.99
CA LYS A 430 -20.55 36.71 1.05
C LYS A 430 -20.81 37.80 2.11
N GLN A 431 -20.40 37.54 3.35
CA GLN A 431 -20.77 38.39 4.51
C GLN A 431 -20.02 39.73 4.55
N GLU A 432 -18.72 39.69 4.28
CA GLU A 432 -17.87 40.89 4.50
C GLU A 432 -17.67 41.70 3.22
N LYS A 433 -17.75 41.09 2.04
CA LYS A 433 -17.39 41.73 0.78
C LYS A 433 -18.56 41.95 -0.17
N MET A 434 -19.60 41.12 -0.07
CA MET A 434 -20.81 41.21 -0.92
C MET A 434 -22.05 41.66 -0.15
N ASN A 435 -21.88 42.33 1.01
CA ASN A 435 -22.96 42.83 1.86
C ASN A 435 -23.98 41.74 2.26
N GLY A 436 -23.55 40.51 2.35
CA GLY A 436 -24.43 39.35 2.59
C GLY A 436 -25.08 39.30 3.97
N ALA A 437 -24.71 40.19 4.90
CA ALA A 437 -25.41 40.37 6.17
C ALA A 437 -26.83 40.99 5.97
N LEU A 438 -27.07 41.61 4.82
CA LEU A 438 -28.34 42.25 4.44
C LEU A 438 -29.06 41.50 3.31
N ASP A 439 -28.45 40.47 2.73
CA ASP A 439 -28.95 39.71 1.58
C ASP A 439 -29.22 38.24 1.96
N GLU A 440 -30.47 37.83 1.92
CA GLU A 440 -30.90 36.46 2.29
C GLU A 440 -30.57 35.43 1.23
N ARG A 441 -30.21 35.83 -0.01
CA ARG A 441 -29.85 34.91 -1.10
C ARG A 441 -28.57 34.11 -0.79
N SER A 442 -28.43 32.93 -1.35
CA SER A 442 -27.20 32.14 -1.27
C SER A 442 -26.05 32.84 -2.01
N PHE A 443 -24.81 32.45 -1.72
CA PHE A 443 -23.64 32.96 -2.45
C PHE A 443 -23.74 32.65 -3.95
N GLU A 444 -24.23 31.48 -4.30
CA GLU A 444 -24.45 31.05 -5.66
C GLU A 444 -25.48 31.88 -6.39
N GLU A 445 -26.57 32.21 -5.74
CA GLU A 445 -27.60 33.06 -6.31
C GLU A 445 -27.09 34.48 -6.59
N ILE A 446 -26.34 35.07 -5.66
CA ILE A 446 -25.75 36.42 -5.84
C ILE A 446 -24.77 36.40 -7.04
N VAL A 447 -23.89 35.41 -7.11
CA VAL A 447 -22.89 35.28 -8.18
C VAL A 447 -23.54 34.98 -9.55
N ASN A 448 -24.65 34.26 -9.57
CA ASN A 448 -25.35 33.92 -10.81
C ASN A 448 -26.26 35.02 -11.36
N GLU A 449 -26.56 36.01 -10.60
CA GLU A 449 -27.40 37.12 -11.04
C GLU A 449 -26.61 38.24 -11.76
N ILE A 450 -25.29 38.34 -11.51
CA ILE A 450 -24.38 39.29 -12.16
C ILE A 450 -24.00 38.80 -13.55
#